data_cc4d3be2ba030be3cdefa152121fe101
#
_entry.id   cc4d3be2ba030be3cdefa152121fe101
#
_cell.length_a   1.000
_cell.length_b   1.000
_cell.length_c   1.000
_cell.angle_alpha   90.00
_cell.angle_beta   90.00
_cell.angle_gamma   90.00
#
_symmetry.space_group_name_H-M   'P 1'
#
loop_
_entity.id
_entity.type
_entity.pdbx_description
1 polymer ?
#
loop_
_entity_poly.entity_id
_entity_poly.type
_entity_poly.pdbx_seq_one_letter_code
_entity_poly.pdbx_strand_id
1 'polypeptide(L)'
;MIEGQAYNTPAFFAVKKLYLRPLPLLVTIMVVTKRGSVGEDLNFRVYILAIAAFVVGTVELIIGGTLDLVANDLGVSISAAGQLITIFSVVFALSGPVLLALTGKFERKKLYVVALSIFLIGNIISAFSVNYGMLMFSRVICAASGSLIIALSVTLASSVVEPHFRARAIGIIFMGISGSLVLGVPLGLVLGNAYGWRAPFVLISILTVMAIACISLFLTKVPPASVLSIREQIATLKDKKIVSAQLTSFLFLTGHLTLYAYLTPFLKDVMHVEANWISVFYFIFGIAAVLGGGLGGWLADKWGSKKSIISIIIVFACAIFMLPMMTFSFPLFIIMMGLWSMLSWAISPAQQNYLIEIAPESAGIQQGLNNSALHLGIALGSTVGGVVIEKSSVIYNAWVGGVFIILALLCAIFSITRGRSNQLTKEESII
;
A
#
# COMPACT_ATOMS: atom_id res chain seq x y z
N MET A 1 5.11 -24.28 41.49
CA MET A 1 5.30 -25.52 40.68
C MET A 1 4.16 -25.60 39.66
N ILE A 2 4.10 -24.69 38.69
CA ILE A 2 3.29 -24.73 37.44
C ILE A 2 4.03 -23.87 36.40
N GLU A 3 5.18 -24.35 35.95
CA GLU A 3 5.88 -23.84 34.76
C GLU A 3 6.28 -25.09 33.98
N GLY A 4 5.74 -25.31 32.80
CA GLY A 4 6.27 -26.37 31.96
C GLY A 4 5.31 -27.10 31.01
N GLN A 5 4.17 -26.53 30.58
CA GLN A 5 3.29 -27.26 29.64
C GLN A 5 2.81 -26.53 28.41
N ALA A 6 3.32 -25.34 28.08
CA ALA A 6 2.83 -24.54 26.93
C ALA A 6 3.59 -24.75 25.60
N TYR A 7 4.64 -25.59 25.56
CA TYR A 7 5.55 -25.64 24.39
C TYR A 7 5.38 -26.87 23.46
N ASN A 8 4.40 -27.73 23.68
CA ASN A 8 4.25 -28.98 22.93
C ASN A 8 2.89 -29.15 22.21
N THR A 9 2.38 -28.12 21.53
CA THR A 9 1.22 -28.33 20.66
C THR A 9 1.66 -28.59 19.22
N PRO A 10 1.06 -29.61 18.54
CA PRO A 10 1.38 -29.94 17.14
C PRO A 10 1.24 -28.75 16.16
N ALA A 11 0.36 -27.80 16.47
CA ALA A 11 0.16 -26.59 15.72
C ALA A 11 1.40 -25.66 15.68
N PHE A 12 2.15 -25.58 16.80
CA PHE A 12 3.38 -24.76 16.87
C PHE A 12 4.48 -25.32 15.96
N PHE A 13 4.63 -26.65 15.90
CA PHE A 13 5.60 -27.31 15.01
C PHE A 13 5.19 -27.20 13.53
N ALA A 14 3.92 -27.25 13.23
CA ALA A 14 3.41 -27.08 11.87
C ALA A 14 3.67 -25.66 11.34
N VAL A 15 3.43 -24.64 12.15
CA VAL A 15 3.69 -23.23 11.81
C VAL A 15 5.20 -22.98 11.71
N LYS A 16 6.03 -23.50 12.64
CA LYS A 16 7.49 -23.36 12.58
C LYS A 16 8.09 -24.07 11.35
N LYS A 17 7.51 -25.19 10.92
CA LYS A 17 7.93 -25.92 9.71
C LYS A 17 7.53 -25.22 8.41
N LEU A 18 6.43 -24.43 8.43
CA LEU A 18 5.96 -23.64 7.31
C LEU A 18 6.80 -22.35 7.10
N TYR A 19 7.24 -21.73 8.21
CA TYR A 19 7.96 -20.44 8.18
C TYR A 19 9.47 -20.57 7.98
N LEU A 20 10.08 -21.73 8.24
CA LEU A 20 11.54 -21.93 8.14
C LEU A 20 12.03 -22.37 6.75
N ARG A 21 11.17 -22.34 5.70
CA ARG A 21 11.59 -22.61 4.32
C ARG A 21 11.16 -21.49 3.36
N PRO A 22 11.67 -20.27 3.46
CA PRO A 22 11.35 -19.20 2.50
C PRO A 22 11.99 -19.42 1.11
N LEU A 23 13.08 -20.20 1.03
CA LEU A 23 13.77 -20.50 -0.23
C LEU A 23 12.95 -21.30 -1.27
N PRO A 24 12.12 -22.28 -0.90
CA PRO A 24 11.41 -23.06 -1.91
C PRO A 24 10.29 -22.28 -2.61
N LEU A 25 9.71 -21.23 -2.01
CA LEU A 25 8.64 -20.47 -2.68
C LEU A 25 9.19 -19.58 -3.81
N LEU A 26 10.31 -18.90 -3.58
CA LEU A 26 11.02 -18.14 -4.64
C LEU A 26 11.59 -19.08 -5.71
N VAL A 27 12.16 -20.21 -5.30
CA VAL A 27 12.64 -21.25 -6.20
C VAL A 27 11.48 -21.98 -6.89
N THR A 28 10.36 -22.20 -6.21
CA THR A 28 9.15 -22.79 -6.81
C THR A 28 8.50 -21.82 -7.81
N ILE A 29 8.45 -20.54 -7.53
CA ILE A 29 8.03 -19.53 -8.51
C ILE A 29 9.00 -19.52 -9.72
N MET A 30 10.31 -19.61 -9.49
CA MET A 30 11.30 -19.72 -10.56
C MET A 30 11.25 -21.07 -11.33
N VAL A 31 10.91 -22.15 -10.67
CA VAL A 31 10.85 -23.50 -11.27
C VAL A 31 9.51 -23.76 -11.97
N VAL A 32 8.40 -23.25 -11.44
CA VAL A 32 7.07 -23.33 -12.09
C VAL A 32 7.03 -22.53 -13.38
N THR A 33 7.79 -21.43 -13.50
CA THR A 33 7.95 -20.71 -14.76
C THR A 33 8.80 -21.44 -15.80
N LYS A 34 9.50 -22.52 -15.42
CA LYS A 34 10.36 -23.32 -16.34
C LYS A 34 9.71 -24.62 -16.82
N ARG A 35 8.53 -25.01 -16.29
CA ARG A 35 7.85 -26.26 -16.66
C ARG A 35 6.37 -26.05 -16.88
N GLY A 36 5.95 -25.92 -18.12
CA GLY A 36 4.57 -26.23 -18.55
C GLY A 36 3.72 -25.04 -18.99
N SER A 37 3.55 -24.88 -20.26
CA SER A 37 2.35 -24.56 -21.05
C SER A 37 1.19 -23.78 -20.37
N VAL A 38 1.46 -22.67 -19.71
CA VAL A 38 0.44 -21.66 -19.40
C VAL A 38 1.09 -20.28 -19.60
N GLY A 39 0.92 -19.74 -20.81
CA GLY A 39 1.27 -18.35 -21.14
C GLY A 39 2.69 -18.20 -21.75
N GLU A 40 2.82 -18.48 -23.01
CA GLU A 40 4.07 -18.32 -23.80
C GLU A 40 4.61 -16.86 -23.87
N ASP A 41 3.94 -15.86 -23.28
CA ASP A 41 4.15 -14.45 -23.62
C ASP A 41 4.37 -13.48 -22.44
N LEU A 42 4.42 -13.93 -21.19
CA LEU A 42 4.78 -13.07 -20.06
C LEU A 42 6.25 -13.17 -19.73
N ASN A 43 6.98 -12.11 -20.11
CA ASN A 43 8.41 -11.99 -19.87
C ASN A 43 8.71 -12.04 -18.35
N PHE A 44 9.57 -13.00 -17.91
CA PHE A 44 9.97 -13.16 -16.52
C PHE A 44 10.49 -11.85 -15.87
N ARG A 45 10.89 -10.87 -16.68
CA ARG A 45 11.31 -9.52 -16.25
C ARG A 45 10.21 -8.80 -15.47
N VAL A 46 8.93 -9.07 -15.78
CA VAL A 46 7.79 -8.49 -15.05
C VAL A 46 7.76 -8.99 -13.60
N TYR A 47 8.10 -10.26 -13.36
CA TYR A 47 8.15 -10.81 -12.00
C TYR A 47 9.31 -10.24 -11.17
N ILE A 48 10.46 -9.93 -11.81
CA ILE A 48 11.57 -9.24 -11.13
C ILE A 48 11.13 -7.83 -10.69
N LEU A 49 10.41 -7.11 -11.54
CA LEU A 49 9.86 -5.80 -11.19
C LEU A 49 8.80 -5.91 -10.07
N ALA A 50 8.00 -6.97 -10.06
CA ALA A 50 7.03 -7.23 -8.99
C ALA A 50 7.70 -7.53 -7.64
N ILE A 51 8.86 -8.21 -7.63
CA ILE A 51 9.66 -8.41 -6.42
C ILE A 51 10.15 -7.06 -5.87
N ALA A 52 10.62 -6.16 -6.73
CA ALA A 52 11.01 -4.81 -6.28
C ALA A 52 9.80 -4.03 -5.72
N ALA A 53 8.62 -4.15 -6.35
CA ALA A 53 7.39 -3.56 -5.84
C ALA A 53 6.97 -4.16 -4.49
N PHE A 54 7.12 -5.46 -4.29
CA PHE A 54 6.92 -6.14 -3.00
C PHE A 54 7.83 -5.59 -1.91
N VAL A 55 9.11 -5.40 -2.22
CA VAL A 55 10.10 -4.86 -1.27
C VAL A 55 9.75 -3.44 -0.85
N VAL A 56 9.36 -2.57 -1.81
CA VAL A 56 8.91 -1.20 -1.51
C VAL A 56 7.64 -1.20 -0.64
N GLY A 57 6.63 -2.00 -1.01
CA GLY A 57 5.39 -2.13 -0.22
C GLY A 57 5.64 -2.64 1.20
N THR A 58 6.62 -3.54 1.39
CA THR A 58 6.98 -4.02 2.73
C THR A 58 7.57 -2.89 3.58
N VAL A 59 8.47 -2.06 3.03
CA VAL A 59 9.04 -0.89 3.75
C VAL A 59 7.97 0.11 4.14
N GLU A 60 6.99 0.34 3.27
CA GLU A 60 5.88 1.26 3.53
C GLU A 60 5.06 0.83 4.75
N LEU A 61 4.72 -0.45 4.82
CA LEU A 61 3.73 -0.97 5.76
C LEU A 61 4.32 -1.47 7.07
N ILE A 62 5.61 -1.83 7.11
CA ILE A 62 6.23 -2.51 8.26
C ILE A 62 6.21 -1.70 9.55
N ILE A 63 6.30 -0.37 9.45
CA ILE A 63 6.28 0.51 10.63
C ILE A 63 4.98 0.37 11.41
N GLY A 64 3.81 0.29 10.75
CA GLY A 64 2.54 0.09 11.43
C GLY A 64 2.51 -1.19 12.27
N GLY A 65 3.13 -2.25 11.77
CA GLY A 65 3.26 -3.51 12.50
C GLY A 65 4.24 -3.46 13.68
N THR A 66 5.35 -2.73 13.54
CA THR A 66 6.44 -2.66 14.54
C THR A 66 6.43 -1.37 15.36
N LEU A 67 5.32 -0.63 15.35
CA LEU A 67 5.21 0.71 15.90
C LEU A 67 5.63 0.81 17.37
N ASP A 68 5.15 -0.12 18.18
CA ASP A 68 5.43 -0.22 19.61
C ASP A 68 6.89 -0.61 19.89
N LEU A 69 7.48 -1.50 19.08
CA LEU A 69 8.89 -1.88 19.20
C LEU A 69 9.80 -0.68 18.92
N VAL A 70 9.47 0.13 17.91
CA VAL A 70 10.20 1.35 17.57
C VAL A 70 10.04 2.39 18.66
N ALA A 71 8.81 2.61 19.15
CA ALA A 71 8.51 3.58 20.19
C ALA A 71 9.30 3.28 21.49
N ASN A 72 9.27 2.02 21.92
CA ASN A 72 9.95 1.57 23.14
C ASN A 72 11.48 1.67 23.02
N ASP A 73 12.07 1.21 21.92
CA ASP A 73 13.54 1.19 21.75
C ASP A 73 14.14 2.59 21.59
N LEU A 74 13.44 3.49 20.89
CA LEU A 74 13.90 4.86 20.66
C LEU A 74 13.41 5.87 21.70
N GLY A 75 12.65 5.44 22.73
CA GLY A 75 12.16 6.28 23.81
C GLY A 75 11.21 7.39 23.35
N VAL A 76 10.36 7.14 22.36
CA VAL A 76 9.39 8.10 21.83
C VAL A 76 7.96 7.61 22.06
N SER A 77 6.98 8.53 22.00
CA SER A 77 5.57 8.14 22.09
C SER A 77 5.13 7.32 20.86
N ILE A 78 4.06 6.53 21.00
CA ILE A 78 3.44 5.80 19.88
C ILE A 78 2.96 6.78 18.80
N SER A 79 2.46 7.95 19.20
CA SER A 79 2.10 9.04 18.28
C SER A 79 3.29 9.53 17.47
N ALA A 80 4.45 9.77 18.13
CA ALA A 80 5.68 10.15 17.44
C ALA A 80 6.16 9.04 16.49
N ALA A 81 6.13 7.78 16.92
CA ALA A 81 6.44 6.65 16.02
C ALA A 81 5.51 6.62 14.80
N GLY A 82 4.22 6.94 14.95
CA GLY A 82 3.26 7.06 13.86
C GLY A 82 3.64 8.13 12.82
N GLN A 83 4.38 9.21 13.21
CA GLN A 83 4.85 10.21 12.25
C GLN A 83 5.86 9.65 11.23
N LEU A 84 6.47 8.48 11.50
CA LEU A 84 7.30 7.77 10.50
C LEU A 84 6.46 7.29 9.30
N ILE A 85 5.18 6.96 9.50
CA ILE A 85 4.23 6.63 8.45
C ILE A 85 3.82 7.91 7.71
N THR A 86 3.53 8.97 8.48
CA THR A 86 3.15 10.27 7.95
C THR A 86 4.19 10.84 7.00
N ILE A 87 5.45 10.96 7.46
CA ILE A 87 6.53 11.54 6.63
C ILE A 87 6.80 10.70 5.39
N PHE A 88 6.80 9.37 5.53
CA PHE A 88 6.94 8.48 4.38
C PHE A 88 5.86 8.76 3.35
N SER A 89 4.60 8.81 3.75
CA SER A 89 3.47 8.96 2.85
C SER A 89 3.42 10.34 2.20
N VAL A 90 3.73 11.42 2.93
CA VAL A 90 3.83 12.78 2.35
C VAL A 90 4.92 12.82 1.29
N VAL A 91 6.12 12.34 1.62
CA VAL A 91 7.24 12.35 0.68
C VAL A 91 6.94 11.46 -0.53
N PHE A 92 6.36 10.27 -0.32
CA PHE A 92 5.97 9.37 -1.41
C PHE A 92 4.97 10.02 -2.35
N ALA A 93 3.93 10.67 -1.82
CA ALA A 93 2.89 11.35 -2.61
C ALA A 93 3.46 12.46 -3.50
N LEU A 94 4.39 13.26 -2.96
CA LEU A 94 4.96 14.40 -3.66
C LEU A 94 6.09 13.99 -4.61
N SER A 95 6.94 13.05 -4.20
CA SER A 95 8.12 12.66 -4.95
C SER A 95 7.79 11.93 -6.24
N GLY A 96 6.73 11.10 -6.29
CA GLY A 96 6.38 10.31 -7.48
C GLY A 96 6.20 11.16 -8.73
N PRO A 97 5.23 12.08 -8.77
CA PRO A 97 5.02 12.97 -9.91
C PRO A 97 6.23 13.86 -10.22
N VAL A 98 6.88 14.41 -9.18
CA VAL A 98 8.00 15.34 -9.32
C VAL A 98 9.22 14.64 -9.91
N LEU A 99 9.65 13.52 -9.31
CA LEU A 99 10.83 12.80 -9.77
C LEU A 99 10.61 12.20 -11.16
N LEU A 100 9.42 11.68 -11.45
CA LEU A 100 9.11 11.14 -12.76
C LEU A 100 9.19 12.23 -13.85
N ALA A 101 8.68 13.44 -13.57
CA ALA A 101 8.77 14.58 -14.49
C ALA A 101 10.21 15.06 -14.68
N LEU A 102 10.98 15.21 -13.60
CA LEU A 102 12.37 15.67 -13.64
C LEU A 102 13.31 14.67 -14.31
N THR A 103 13.01 13.38 -14.19
CA THR A 103 13.86 12.30 -14.72
C THR A 103 13.39 11.76 -16.08
N GLY A 104 12.47 12.43 -16.75
CA GLY A 104 11.89 12.01 -18.02
C GLY A 104 12.91 11.71 -19.13
N LYS A 105 14.03 12.45 -19.14
CA LYS A 105 15.10 12.35 -20.14
C LYS A 105 16.12 11.20 -19.91
N PHE A 106 16.07 10.56 -18.72
CA PHE A 106 17.01 9.50 -18.38
C PHE A 106 16.55 8.14 -18.91
N GLU A 107 17.52 7.28 -19.24
CA GLU A 107 17.28 5.88 -19.60
C GLU A 107 16.66 5.14 -18.42
N ARG A 108 15.53 4.47 -18.66
CA ARG A 108 14.63 3.95 -17.60
C ARG A 108 15.27 2.86 -16.75
N LYS A 109 16.06 1.94 -17.33
CA LYS A 109 16.76 0.91 -16.56
C LYS A 109 17.81 1.50 -15.62
N LYS A 110 18.63 2.44 -16.11
CA LYS A 110 19.65 3.11 -15.27
C LYS A 110 19.00 3.85 -14.12
N LEU A 111 17.94 4.62 -14.42
CA LEU A 111 17.18 5.35 -13.42
C LEU A 111 16.60 4.42 -12.36
N TYR A 112 16.09 3.26 -12.77
CA TYR A 112 15.52 2.26 -11.87
C TYR A 112 16.58 1.68 -10.93
N VAL A 113 17.77 1.33 -11.46
CA VAL A 113 18.88 0.83 -10.65
C VAL A 113 19.37 1.89 -9.66
N VAL A 114 19.50 3.15 -10.10
CA VAL A 114 19.85 4.27 -9.21
C VAL A 114 18.83 4.46 -8.11
N ALA A 115 17.53 4.43 -8.43
CA ALA A 115 16.45 4.54 -7.45
C ALA A 115 16.49 3.40 -6.41
N LEU A 116 16.71 2.14 -6.86
CA LEU A 116 16.90 0.99 -5.97
C LEU A 116 18.16 1.11 -5.09
N SER A 117 19.23 1.68 -5.62
CA SER A 117 20.47 1.89 -4.85
C SER A 117 20.26 2.94 -3.75
N ILE A 118 19.54 4.03 -4.06
CA ILE A 118 19.16 5.05 -3.06
C ILE A 118 18.20 4.44 -2.01
N PHE A 119 17.24 3.61 -2.45
CA PHE A 119 16.33 2.89 -1.56
C PHE A 119 17.08 1.92 -0.63
N LEU A 120 18.09 1.22 -1.14
CA LEU A 120 18.97 0.36 -0.35
C LEU A 120 19.70 1.16 0.73
N ILE A 121 20.29 2.30 0.38
CA ILE A 121 20.96 3.19 1.34
C ILE A 121 19.98 3.62 2.44
N GLY A 122 18.75 4.02 2.08
CA GLY A 122 17.71 4.35 3.05
C GLY A 122 17.39 3.21 4.00
N ASN A 123 17.28 1.96 3.51
CA ASN A 123 17.02 0.80 4.35
C ASN A 123 18.21 0.42 5.23
N ILE A 124 19.44 0.57 4.75
CA ILE A 124 20.65 0.38 5.56
C ILE A 124 20.67 1.43 6.69
N ILE A 125 20.38 2.70 6.41
CA ILE A 125 20.25 3.73 7.43
C ILE A 125 19.17 3.36 8.45
N SER A 126 18.00 2.83 8.02
CA SER A 126 16.96 2.34 8.93
C SER A 126 17.47 1.24 9.85
N ALA A 127 18.17 0.24 9.28
CA ALA A 127 18.69 -0.93 10.02
C ALA A 127 19.74 -0.53 11.09
N PHE A 128 20.51 0.54 10.85
CA PHE A 128 21.52 1.03 11.77
C PHE A 128 21.10 2.30 12.54
N SER A 129 19.83 2.67 12.52
CA SER A 129 19.34 3.85 13.22
C SER A 129 19.50 3.72 14.72
N VAL A 130 20.19 4.70 15.32
CA VAL A 130 20.42 4.77 16.78
C VAL A 130 19.49 5.78 17.48
N ASN A 131 18.79 6.61 16.71
CA ASN A 131 17.84 7.59 17.22
C ASN A 131 16.69 7.82 16.22
N TYR A 132 15.64 8.45 16.74
CA TYR A 132 14.42 8.73 15.96
C TYR A 132 14.67 9.63 14.74
N GLY A 133 15.53 10.66 14.85
CA GLY A 133 15.85 11.56 13.74
C GLY A 133 16.52 10.86 12.57
N MET A 134 17.45 9.93 12.85
CA MET A 134 18.11 9.12 11.81
C MET A 134 17.10 8.20 11.10
N LEU A 135 16.19 7.57 11.86
CA LEU A 135 15.14 6.76 11.30
C LEU A 135 14.18 7.61 10.45
N MET A 136 13.78 8.80 10.93
CA MET A 136 12.94 9.75 10.18
C MET A 136 13.58 10.15 8.85
N PHE A 137 14.88 10.47 8.86
CA PHE A 137 15.63 10.80 7.64
C PHE A 137 15.67 9.63 6.65
N SER A 138 15.87 8.41 7.15
CA SER A 138 15.85 7.22 6.31
C SER A 138 14.49 7.01 5.63
N ARG A 139 13.38 7.33 6.34
CA ARG A 139 12.01 7.25 5.80
C ARG A 139 11.81 8.19 4.60
N VAL A 140 12.39 9.41 4.67
CA VAL A 140 12.37 10.37 3.55
C VAL A 140 13.07 9.79 2.32
N ILE A 141 14.26 9.21 2.49
CA ILE A 141 15.04 8.59 1.40
C ILE A 141 14.28 7.42 0.81
N CYS A 142 13.77 6.51 1.65
CA CYS A 142 13.02 5.33 1.20
C CYS A 142 11.74 5.73 0.47
N ALA A 143 11.01 6.74 0.95
CA ALA A 143 9.78 7.20 0.34
C ALA A 143 10.01 7.83 -1.04
N ALA A 144 10.98 8.75 -1.15
CA ALA A 144 11.30 9.41 -2.41
C ALA A 144 11.76 8.40 -3.49
N SER A 145 12.67 7.51 -3.13
CA SER A 145 13.14 6.47 -4.04
C SER A 145 12.06 5.41 -4.32
N GLY A 146 11.30 5.00 -3.30
CA GLY A 146 10.23 4.00 -3.43
C GLY A 146 9.11 4.45 -4.36
N SER A 147 8.68 5.71 -4.28
CA SER A 147 7.65 6.25 -5.18
C SER A 147 8.10 6.20 -6.64
N LEU A 148 9.37 6.54 -6.92
CA LEU A 148 9.94 6.45 -8.26
C LEU A 148 10.07 4.99 -8.73
N ILE A 149 10.47 4.07 -7.84
CA ILE A 149 10.56 2.64 -8.15
C ILE A 149 9.19 2.10 -8.56
N ILE A 150 8.11 2.39 -7.83
CA ILE A 150 6.76 1.91 -8.16
C ILE A 150 6.31 2.49 -9.51
N ALA A 151 6.46 3.80 -9.73
CA ALA A 151 6.08 4.43 -10.99
C ALA A 151 6.85 3.85 -12.19
N LEU A 152 8.15 3.61 -12.03
CA LEU A 152 8.99 2.99 -13.06
C LEU A 152 8.67 1.50 -13.23
N SER A 153 8.29 0.76 -12.17
CA SER A 153 7.88 -0.65 -12.27
C SER A 153 6.70 -0.82 -13.20
N VAL A 154 5.68 0.03 -13.07
CA VAL A 154 4.49 0.02 -13.93
C VAL A 154 4.86 0.37 -15.38
N THR A 155 5.68 1.40 -15.57
CA THR A 155 6.13 1.84 -16.90
C THR A 155 6.99 0.77 -17.58
N LEU A 156 7.96 0.20 -16.88
CA LEU A 156 8.84 -0.84 -17.40
C LEU A 156 8.08 -2.14 -17.68
N ALA A 157 7.19 -2.57 -16.78
CA ALA A 157 6.38 -3.76 -16.98
C ALA A 157 5.54 -3.67 -18.27
N SER A 158 4.94 -2.50 -18.54
CA SER A 158 4.17 -2.26 -19.75
C SER A 158 5.02 -2.16 -21.02
N SER A 159 6.31 -1.82 -20.90
CA SER A 159 7.22 -1.66 -22.04
C SER A 159 7.93 -2.94 -22.48
N VAL A 160 8.03 -3.94 -21.59
CA VAL A 160 8.75 -5.21 -21.88
C VAL A 160 7.82 -6.33 -22.35
N VAL A 161 6.54 -6.05 -22.53
CA VAL A 161 5.51 -6.98 -23.02
C VAL A 161 4.77 -6.39 -24.22
N GLU A 162 4.15 -7.25 -25.02
CA GLU A 162 3.29 -6.82 -26.13
C GLU A 162 2.06 -6.05 -25.66
N PRO A 163 1.45 -5.18 -26.50
CA PRO A 163 0.35 -4.29 -26.11
C PRO A 163 -0.82 -4.99 -25.41
N HIS A 164 -1.20 -6.18 -25.87
CA HIS A 164 -2.35 -6.93 -25.31
C HIS A 164 -2.05 -7.56 -23.94
N PHE A 165 -0.77 -7.70 -23.51
CA PHE A 165 -0.39 -8.18 -22.19
C PHE A 165 -0.09 -7.08 -21.17
N ARG A 166 -0.14 -5.80 -21.55
CA ARG A 166 0.20 -4.67 -20.66
C ARG A 166 -0.61 -4.63 -19.38
N ALA A 167 -1.93 -4.81 -19.48
CA ALA A 167 -2.81 -4.82 -18.31
C ALA A 167 -2.43 -5.95 -17.33
N ARG A 168 -2.12 -7.14 -17.87
CA ARG A 168 -1.69 -8.29 -17.06
C ARG A 168 -0.33 -8.05 -16.40
N ALA A 169 0.63 -7.45 -17.11
CA ALA A 169 1.93 -7.10 -16.56
C ALA A 169 1.81 -6.07 -15.42
N ILE A 170 1.01 -5.04 -15.59
CA ILE A 170 0.70 -4.06 -14.54
C ILE A 170 0.03 -4.73 -13.34
N GLY A 171 -0.91 -5.65 -13.58
CA GLY A 171 -1.56 -6.45 -12.53
C GLY A 171 -0.57 -7.24 -11.69
N ILE A 172 0.49 -7.81 -12.29
CA ILE A 172 1.55 -8.53 -11.58
C ILE A 172 2.36 -7.58 -10.68
N ILE A 173 2.61 -6.33 -11.09
CA ILE A 173 3.25 -5.34 -10.23
C ILE A 173 2.39 -5.05 -8.99
N PHE A 174 1.08 -4.85 -9.18
CA PHE A 174 0.15 -4.64 -8.07
C PHE A 174 0.00 -5.88 -7.17
N MET A 175 0.10 -7.09 -7.73
CA MET A 175 0.21 -8.32 -6.91
C MET A 175 1.47 -8.33 -6.06
N GLY A 176 2.59 -7.79 -6.54
CA GLY A 176 3.80 -7.59 -5.74
C GLY A 176 3.52 -6.69 -4.52
N ILE A 177 2.89 -5.54 -4.75
CA ILE A 177 2.51 -4.60 -3.66
C ILE A 177 1.54 -5.26 -2.68
N SER A 178 0.48 -5.91 -3.16
CA SER A 178 -0.49 -6.60 -2.30
C SER A 178 0.13 -7.78 -1.55
N GLY A 179 1.10 -8.46 -2.18
CA GLY A 179 1.87 -9.54 -1.54
C GLY A 179 2.64 -9.07 -0.31
N SER A 180 3.05 -7.79 -0.27
CA SER A 180 3.72 -7.23 0.91
C SER A 180 2.82 -7.18 2.16
N LEU A 181 1.51 -6.98 1.98
CA LEU A 181 0.54 -7.07 3.07
C LEU A 181 0.40 -8.50 3.61
N VAL A 182 0.37 -9.49 2.71
CA VAL A 182 0.14 -10.89 3.08
C VAL A 182 1.38 -11.53 3.70
N LEU A 183 2.56 -11.23 3.15
CA LEU A 183 3.81 -11.88 3.55
C LEU A 183 4.81 -10.90 4.18
N GLY A 184 4.95 -9.69 3.62
CA GLY A 184 5.97 -8.74 4.03
C GLY A 184 5.78 -8.26 5.46
N VAL A 185 4.58 -7.80 5.80
CA VAL A 185 4.27 -7.30 7.16
C VAL A 185 4.32 -8.41 8.20
N PRO A 186 3.64 -9.58 8.03
CA PRO A 186 3.74 -10.67 8.99
C PRO A 186 5.17 -11.20 9.20
N LEU A 187 5.94 -11.39 8.12
CA LEU A 187 7.34 -11.81 8.22
C LEU A 187 8.18 -10.75 8.94
N GLY A 188 7.96 -9.49 8.64
CA GLY A 188 8.63 -8.38 9.31
C GLY A 188 8.30 -8.33 10.80
N LEU A 189 7.04 -8.60 11.19
CA LEU A 189 6.62 -8.69 12.59
C LEU A 189 7.29 -9.88 13.32
N VAL A 190 7.33 -11.04 12.70
CA VAL A 190 8.02 -12.22 13.27
C VAL A 190 9.50 -11.91 13.50
N LEU A 191 10.18 -11.31 12.51
CA LEU A 191 11.57 -10.90 12.64
C LEU A 191 11.75 -9.78 13.66
N GLY A 192 10.84 -8.80 13.68
CA GLY A 192 10.86 -7.68 14.63
C GLY A 192 10.72 -8.14 16.08
N ASN A 193 9.81 -9.07 16.34
CA ASN A 193 9.61 -9.63 17.67
C ASN A 193 10.79 -10.53 18.11
N ALA A 194 11.41 -11.27 17.18
CA ALA A 194 12.50 -12.18 17.49
C ALA A 194 13.88 -11.50 17.63
N TYR A 195 14.15 -10.52 16.79
CA TYR A 195 15.50 -9.90 16.64
C TYR A 195 15.49 -8.36 16.73
N GLY A 196 14.35 -7.77 17.11
CA GLY A 196 14.18 -6.31 17.17
C GLY A 196 13.72 -5.70 15.85
N TRP A 197 13.11 -4.51 15.93
CA TRP A 197 12.47 -3.81 14.80
C TRP A 197 13.42 -3.46 13.63
N ARG A 198 14.73 -3.54 13.85
CA ARG A 198 15.76 -3.31 12.82
C ARG A 198 15.91 -4.50 11.87
N ALA A 199 15.64 -5.73 12.32
CA ALA A 199 15.82 -6.95 11.55
C ALA A 199 15.02 -7.01 10.23
N PRO A 200 13.76 -6.55 10.15
CA PRO A 200 13.05 -6.41 8.88
C PRO A 200 13.78 -5.56 7.85
N PHE A 201 14.42 -4.44 8.25
CA PHE A 201 15.14 -3.57 7.32
C PHE A 201 16.42 -4.22 6.78
N VAL A 202 17.06 -5.09 7.57
CA VAL A 202 18.18 -5.93 7.10
C VAL A 202 17.69 -6.90 6.01
N LEU A 203 16.60 -7.63 6.26
CA LEU A 203 16.01 -8.53 5.26
C LEU A 203 15.64 -7.77 3.98
N ILE A 204 14.98 -6.62 4.10
CA ILE A 204 14.60 -5.77 2.98
C ILE A 204 15.85 -5.29 2.20
N SER A 205 16.94 -4.94 2.89
CA SER A 205 18.20 -4.56 2.26
C SER A 205 18.77 -5.71 1.43
N ILE A 206 18.77 -6.93 1.95
CA ILE A 206 19.22 -8.14 1.23
C ILE A 206 18.35 -8.36 -0.03
N LEU A 207 17.04 -8.30 0.10
CA LEU A 207 16.12 -8.45 -1.03
C LEU A 207 16.30 -7.35 -2.07
N THR A 208 16.61 -6.12 -1.63
CA THR A 208 16.89 -4.98 -2.54
C THR A 208 18.18 -5.22 -3.33
N VAL A 209 19.25 -5.72 -2.69
CA VAL A 209 20.50 -6.10 -3.40
C VAL A 209 20.20 -7.17 -4.45
N MET A 210 19.43 -8.20 -4.10
CA MET A 210 19.01 -9.23 -5.05
C MET A 210 18.22 -8.64 -6.23
N ALA A 211 17.29 -7.72 -5.96
CA ALA A 211 16.51 -7.04 -6.99
C ALA A 211 17.42 -6.21 -7.91
N ILE A 212 18.37 -5.45 -7.37
CA ILE A 212 19.36 -4.69 -8.15
C ILE A 212 20.17 -5.62 -9.07
N ALA A 213 20.66 -6.73 -8.54
CA ALA A 213 21.42 -7.72 -9.31
C ALA A 213 20.58 -8.31 -10.45
N CYS A 214 19.36 -8.78 -10.14
CA CYS A 214 18.46 -9.34 -11.15
C CYS A 214 18.09 -8.33 -12.24
N ILE A 215 17.78 -7.08 -11.88
CA ILE A 215 17.43 -6.03 -12.84
C ILE A 215 18.64 -5.65 -13.70
N SER A 216 19.81 -5.53 -13.09
CA SER A 216 21.03 -5.20 -13.81
C SER A 216 21.39 -6.26 -14.86
N LEU A 217 21.19 -7.55 -14.53
CA LEU A 217 21.54 -8.67 -15.41
C LEU A 217 20.46 -8.93 -16.48
N PHE A 218 19.17 -8.88 -16.12
CA PHE A 218 18.10 -9.40 -16.96
C PHE A 218 17.24 -8.33 -17.66
N LEU A 219 17.17 -7.11 -17.12
CA LEU A 219 16.37 -6.07 -17.77
C LEU A 219 17.15 -5.45 -18.93
N THR A 220 16.50 -5.32 -20.08
CA THR A 220 17.06 -4.64 -21.25
C THR A 220 16.99 -3.12 -21.09
N LYS A 221 17.81 -2.39 -21.85
CA LYS A 221 17.73 -0.93 -21.89
C LYS A 221 16.35 -0.50 -22.40
N VAL A 222 15.74 0.46 -21.71
CA VAL A 222 14.45 1.05 -22.09
C VAL A 222 14.66 2.55 -22.31
N PRO A 223 14.31 3.08 -23.49
CA PRO A 223 14.51 4.48 -23.80
C PRO A 223 13.73 5.40 -22.87
N PRO A 224 14.11 6.69 -22.79
CA PRO A 224 13.31 7.72 -22.12
C PRO A 224 11.88 7.76 -22.65
N ALA A 225 10.92 8.08 -21.79
CA ALA A 225 9.53 8.29 -22.18
C ALA A 225 9.14 9.73 -21.85
N SER A 226 8.38 10.36 -22.73
CA SER A 226 7.80 11.68 -22.45
C SER A 226 6.85 11.60 -21.24
N VAL A 227 7.05 12.49 -20.29
CA VAL A 227 6.19 12.63 -19.11
C VAL A 227 5.66 14.06 -19.11
N LEU A 228 4.37 14.19 -18.84
CA LEU A 228 3.73 15.51 -18.74
C LEU A 228 4.33 16.30 -17.56
N SER A 229 4.45 17.61 -17.76
CA SER A 229 4.92 18.52 -16.72
C SER A 229 3.93 18.55 -15.54
N ILE A 230 4.42 18.88 -14.35
CA ILE A 230 3.59 18.98 -13.13
C ILE A 230 2.47 20.01 -13.35
N ARG A 231 2.72 21.10 -14.08
CA ARG A 231 1.73 22.11 -14.38
C ARG A 231 0.57 21.54 -15.20
N GLU A 232 0.86 20.72 -16.20
CA GLU A 232 -0.16 20.04 -17.01
C GLU A 232 -0.94 19.04 -16.18
N GLN A 233 -0.28 18.28 -15.29
CA GLN A 233 -0.95 17.36 -14.40
C GLN A 233 -1.93 18.08 -13.47
N ILE A 234 -1.52 19.17 -12.81
CA ILE A 234 -2.38 19.97 -11.92
C ILE A 234 -3.51 20.66 -12.72
N ALA A 235 -3.26 21.06 -13.95
CA ALA A 235 -4.29 21.69 -14.78
C ALA A 235 -5.52 20.78 -15.02
N THR A 236 -5.37 19.48 -14.95
CA THR A 236 -6.48 18.51 -15.06
C THR A 236 -7.42 18.53 -13.84
N LEU A 237 -6.99 19.07 -12.70
CA LEU A 237 -7.79 19.19 -11.47
C LEU A 237 -8.74 20.40 -11.45
N LYS A 238 -9.01 21.05 -12.60
CA LYS A 238 -9.96 22.17 -12.67
C LYS A 238 -11.43 21.72 -12.59
N ASP A 239 -11.74 20.49 -12.97
CA ASP A 239 -13.10 19.96 -12.89
C ASP A 239 -13.44 19.53 -11.46
N LYS A 240 -14.47 20.15 -10.88
CA LYS A 240 -14.94 19.85 -9.52
C LYS A 240 -15.38 18.39 -9.35
N LYS A 241 -15.81 17.71 -10.42
CA LYS A 241 -16.14 16.29 -10.43
C LYS A 241 -14.90 15.44 -10.21
N ILE A 242 -13.81 15.75 -10.91
CA ILE A 242 -12.53 15.06 -10.78
C ILE A 242 -11.94 15.31 -9.39
N VAL A 243 -11.92 16.57 -8.94
CA VAL A 243 -11.41 16.91 -7.60
C VAL A 243 -12.17 16.16 -6.51
N SER A 244 -13.50 16.10 -6.61
CA SER A 244 -14.31 15.38 -5.62
C SER A 244 -14.07 13.87 -5.66
N ALA A 245 -13.82 13.28 -6.84
CA ALA A 245 -13.40 11.88 -6.96
C ALA A 245 -12.03 11.64 -6.30
N GLN A 246 -11.06 12.53 -6.48
CA GLN A 246 -9.76 12.45 -5.82
C GLN A 246 -9.89 12.62 -4.28
N LEU A 247 -10.73 13.56 -3.83
CA LEU A 247 -11.03 13.75 -2.41
C LEU A 247 -11.71 12.53 -1.78
N THR A 248 -12.50 11.78 -2.55
CA THR A 248 -13.08 10.50 -2.07
C THR A 248 -11.97 9.54 -1.68
N SER A 249 -10.97 9.34 -2.54
CA SER A 249 -9.82 8.47 -2.26
C SER A 249 -9.00 8.97 -1.08
N PHE A 250 -8.71 10.28 -1.03
CA PHE A 250 -7.98 10.92 0.06
C PHE A 250 -8.66 10.70 1.41
N LEU A 251 -9.96 11.03 1.52
CA LEU A 251 -10.72 10.93 2.78
C LEU A 251 -10.96 9.47 3.19
N PHE A 252 -11.17 8.58 2.22
CA PHE A 252 -11.34 7.15 2.49
C PHE A 252 -10.07 6.57 3.12
N LEU A 253 -8.89 6.83 2.53
CA LEU A 253 -7.63 6.39 3.11
C LEU A 253 -7.31 7.09 4.44
N THR A 254 -7.69 8.36 4.59
CA THR A 254 -7.59 9.04 5.89
C THR A 254 -8.34 8.26 6.97
N GLY A 255 -9.61 7.92 6.73
CA GLY A 255 -10.41 7.16 7.68
C GLY A 255 -9.85 5.76 7.94
N HIS A 256 -9.44 5.05 6.90
CA HIS A 256 -8.85 3.72 7.03
C HIS A 256 -7.55 3.75 7.87
N LEU A 257 -6.63 4.66 7.55
CA LEU A 257 -5.32 4.74 8.19
C LEU A 257 -5.36 5.34 9.60
N THR A 258 -6.42 6.08 9.96
CA THR A 258 -6.61 6.51 11.35
C THR A 258 -6.65 5.31 12.31
N LEU A 259 -7.18 4.17 11.88
CA LEU A 259 -7.18 2.93 12.66
C LEU A 259 -6.02 1.99 12.27
N TYR A 260 -5.80 1.73 10.98
CA TYR A 260 -4.85 0.72 10.52
C TYR A 260 -3.41 1.01 10.93
N ALA A 261 -2.98 2.28 10.90
CA ALA A 261 -1.64 2.67 11.33
C ALA A 261 -1.34 2.28 12.80
N TYR A 262 -2.40 2.15 13.60
CA TYR A 262 -2.33 1.83 15.03
C TYR A 262 -3.03 0.50 15.36
N LEU A 263 -3.11 -0.41 14.40
CA LEU A 263 -3.72 -1.73 14.60
C LEU A 263 -2.95 -2.55 15.65
N THR A 264 -1.62 -2.46 15.69
CA THR A 264 -0.80 -3.15 16.71
C THR A 264 -1.13 -2.68 18.12
N PRO A 265 -1.11 -1.36 18.46
CA PRO A 265 -1.60 -0.88 19.74
C PRO A 265 -3.06 -1.29 20.04
N PHE A 266 -3.96 -1.20 19.04
CA PHE A 266 -5.34 -1.62 19.22
C PHE A 266 -5.45 -3.10 19.64
N LEU A 267 -4.75 -3.99 18.97
CA LEU A 267 -4.74 -5.43 19.30
C LEU A 267 -4.15 -5.70 20.69
N LYS A 268 -3.11 -4.95 21.11
CA LYS A 268 -2.47 -5.13 22.41
C LYS A 268 -3.29 -4.54 23.55
N ASP A 269 -3.70 -3.28 23.42
CA ASP A 269 -4.25 -2.52 24.53
C ASP A 269 -5.76 -2.74 24.71
N VAL A 270 -6.50 -3.03 23.61
CA VAL A 270 -7.95 -3.23 23.65
C VAL A 270 -8.31 -4.71 23.64
N MET A 271 -7.62 -5.52 22.82
CA MET A 271 -7.93 -6.93 22.66
C MET A 271 -7.02 -7.84 23.51
N HIS A 272 -5.99 -7.29 24.16
CA HIS A 272 -4.99 -7.99 24.97
C HIS A 272 -4.33 -9.15 24.23
N VAL A 273 -4.06 -8.98 22.92
CA VAL A 273 -3.43 -9.97 22.05
C VAL A 273 -1.94 -10.03 22.36
N GLU A 274 -1.42 -11.23 22.61
CA GLU A 274 0.01 -11.45 22.79
C GLU A 274 0.79 -11.13 21.51
N ALA A 275 2.02 -10.61 21.67
CA ALA A 275 2.86 -10.15 20.56
C ALA A 275 3.05 -11.17 19.42
N ASN A 276 3.15 -12.47 19.78
CA ASN A 276 3.33 -13.55 18.81
C ASN A 276 2.13 -13.77 17.89
N TRP A 277 0.92 -13.42 18.34
CA TRP A 277 -0.31 -13.57 17.55
C TRP A 277 -0.61 -12.37 16.64
N ILE A 278 0.00 -11.22 16.88
CA ILE A 278 -0.23 -10.01 16.07
C ILE A 278 0.09 -10.27 14.60
N SER A 279 1.18 -11.01 14.30
CA SER A 279 1.54 -11.38 12.94
C SER A 279 0.45 -12.19 12.23
N VAL A 280 -0.30 -13.02 12.97
CA VAL A 280 -1.42 -13.80 12.43
C VAL A 280 -2.59 -12.88 12.06
N PHE A 281 -2.90 -11.86 12.89
CA PHE A 281 -3.92 -10.86 12.56
C PHE A 281 -3.57 -10.09 11.29
N TYR A 282 -2.32 -9.65 11.13
CA TYR A 282 -1.86 -9.00 9.91
C TYR A 282 -1.90 -9.93 8.69
N PHE A 283 -1.61 -11.22 8.87
CA PHE A 283 -1.72 -12.22 7.80
C PHE A 283 -3.18 -12.40 7.34
N ILE A 284 -4.12 -12.54 8.28
CA ILE A 284 -5.56 -12.61 7.99
C ILE A 284 -6.02 -11.32 7.29
N PHE A 285 -5.58 -10.16 7.81
CA PHE A 285 -5.85 -8.86 7.21
C PHE A 285 -5.35 -8.80 5.76
N GLY A 286 -4.11 -9.23 5.52
CA GLY A 286 -3.51 -9.26 4.18
C GLY A 286 -4.28 -10.15 3.20
N ILE A 287 -4.67 -11.37 3.61
CA ILE A 287 -5.49 -12.26 2.76
C ILE A 287 -6.82 -11.60 2.42
N ALA A 288 -7.52 -11.03 3.40
CA ALA A 288 -8.78 -10.35 3.20
C ALA A 288 -8.63 -9.15 2.24
N ALA A 289 -7.53 -8.40 2.34
CA ALA A 289 -7.20 -7.30 1.45
C ALA A 289 -7.06 -7.76 -0.02
N VAL A 290 -6.32 -8.84 -0.26
CA VAL A 290 -6.16 -9.40 -1.62
C VAL A 290 -7.50 -9.87 -2.21
N LEU A 291 -8.31 -10.57 -1.41
CA LEU A 291 -9.67 -10.96 -1.80
C LEU A 291 -10.53 -9.73 -2.11
N GLY A 292 -10.34 -8.65 -1.34
CA GLY A 292 -11.02 -7.37 -1.55
C GLY A 292 -10.71 -6.73 -2.89
N GLY A 293 -9.45 -6.73 -3.33
CA GLY A 293 -9.07 -6.23 -4.65
C GLY A 293 -9.82 -6.97 -5.79
N GLY A 294 -9.91 -8.30 -5.71
CA GLY A 294 -10.68 -9.12 -6.64
C GLY A 294 -12.17 -8.84 -6.60
N LEU A 295 -12.75 -8.76 -5.39
CA LEU A 295 -14.16 -8.42 -5.19
C LEU A 295 -14.50 -7.05 -5.76
N GLY A 296 -13.66 -6.05 -5.52
CA GLY A 296 -13.87 -4.69 -6.02
C GLY A 296 -13.88 -4.59 -7.53
N GLY A 297 -12.98 -5.32 -8.21
CA GLY A 297 -12.99 -5.45 -9.67
C GLY A 297 -14.27 -6.08 -10.17
N TRP A 298 -14.66 -7.23 -9.61
CA TRP A 298 -15.90 -7.93 -9.98
C TRP A 298 -17.16 -7.07 -9.75
N LEU A 299 -17.24 -6.33 -8.64
CA LEU A 299 -18.34 -5.42 -8.37
C LEU A 299 -18.38 -4.28 -9.39
N ALA A 300 -17.22 -3.70 -9.73
CA ALA A 300 -17.14 -2.64 -10.73
C ALA A 300 -17.59 -3.11 -12.11
N ASP A 301 -17.24 -4.34 -12.51
CA ASP A 301 -17.68 -4.93 -13.77
C ASP A 301 -19.19 -5.23 -13.79
N LYS A 302 -19.73 -5.78 -12.68
CA LYS A 302 -21.13 -6.22 -12.61
C LYS A 302 -22.13 -5.09 -12.35
N TRP A 303 -21.80 -4.15 -11.44
CA TRP A 303 -22.72 -3.08 -11.01
C TRP A 303 -22.34 -1.71 -11.55
N GLY A 304 -21.16 -1.61 -12.20
CA GLY A 304 -20.54 -0.37 -12.63
C GLY A 304 -19.84 0.36 -11.49
N SER A 305 -18.87 1.20 -11.84
CA SER A 305 -17.97 1.88 -10.91
C SER A 305 -18.72 2.71 -9.86
N LYS A 306 -19.74 3.46 -10.28
CA LYS A 306 -20.50 4.39 -9.41
C LYS A 306 -21.23 3.70 -8.28
N LYS A 307 -21.99 2.64 -8.58
CA LYS A 307 -22.74 1.87 -7.57
C LYS A 307 -21.80 1.14 -6.64
N SER A 308 -20.71 0.59 -7.18
CA SER A 308 -19.71 -0.14 -6.41
C SER A 308 -19.02 0.76 -5.38
N ILE A 309 -18.59 1.97 -5.77
CA ILE A 309 -17.98 2.95 -4.86
C ILE A 309 -18.92 3.26 -3.69
N ILE A 310 -20.17 3.62 -3.97
CA ILE A 310 -21.13 3.99 -2.92
C ILE A 310 -21.39 2.81 -1.98
N SER A 311 -21.65 1.61 -2.52
CA SER A 311 -21.93 0.42 -1.73
C SER A 311 -20.76 0.04 -0.84
N ILE A 312 -19.53 0.05 -1.41
CA ILE A 312 -18.31 -0.27 -0.65
C ILE A 312 -18.10 0.72 0.48
N ILE A 313 -18.23 2.02 0.23
CA ILE A 313 -18.02 3.04 1.28
C ILE A 313 -19.07 2.92 2.40
N ILE A 314 -20.34 2.66 2.07
CA ILE A 314 -21.40 2.48 3.07
C ILE A 314 -21.12 1.27 3.96
N VAL A 315 -20.84 0.10 3.36
CA VAL A 315 -20.56 -1.12 4.12
C VAL A 315 -19.27 -0.98 4.94
N PHE A 316 -18.25 -0.31 4.38
CA PHE A 316 -17.02 0.01 5.10
C PHE A 316 -17.28 0.92 6.31
N ALA A 317 -18.10 1.97 6.14
CA ALA A 317 -18.49 2.84 7.25
C ALA A 317 -19.15 2.04 8.38
N CYS A 318 -20.10 1.17 8.05
CA CYS A 318 -20.72 0.29 9.05
C CYS A 318 -19.67 -0.60 9.74
N ALA A 319 -18.77 -1.21 8.96
CA ALA A 319 -17.74 -2.11 9.49
C ALA A 319 -16.79 -1.38 10.46
N ILE A 320 -16.28 -0.20 10.10
CA ILE A 320 -15.32 0.53 10.95
C ILE A 320 -15.98 1.06 12.24
N PHE A 321 -17.23 1.53 12.17
CA PHE A 321 -17.96 1.96 13.38
C PHE A 321 -18.31 0.81 14.31
N MET A 322 -18.60 -0.38 13.76
CA MET A 322 -18.96 -1.56 14.55
C MET A 322 -17.72 -2.27 15.14
N LEU A 323 -16.53 -2.10 14.55
CA LEU A 323 -15.33 -2.82 14.95
C LEU A 323 -15.02 -2.72 16.46
N PRO A 324 -15.05 -1.55 17.11
CA PRO A 324 -14.81 -1.44 18.55
C PRO A 324 -15.86 -2.18 19.39
N MET A 325 -17.08 -2.30 18.87
CA MET A 325 -18.16 -3.00 19.56
C MET A 325 -18.03 -4.51 19.50
N MET A 326 -17.21 -5.05 18.57
CA MET A 326 -17.02 -6.50 18.41
C MET A 326 -15.84 -7.04 19.23
N THR A 327 -15.17 -6.19 20.01
CA THR A 327 -14.00 -6.58 20.83
C THR A 327 -14.31 -7.57 21.96
N PHE A 328 -15.58 -7.71 22.34
CA PHE A 328 -16.03 -8.68 23.34
C PHE A 328 -15.93 -10.13 22.88
N SER A 329 -15.77 -10.39 21.57
CA SER A 329 -15.69 -11.73 21.00
C SER A 329 -14.61 -11.82 19.93
N PHE A 330 -13.57 -12.64 20.15
CA PHE A 330 -12.49 -12.85 19.19
C PHE A 330 -12.97 -13.27 17.79
N PRO A 331 -13.87 -14.27 17.63
CA PRO A 331 -14.36 -14.66 16.30
C PRO A 331 -15.08 -13.50 15.56
N LEU A 332 -15.94 -12.77 16.26
CA LEU A 332 -16.66 -11.65 15.67
C LEU A 332 -15.71 -10.51 15.26
N PHE A 333 -14.71 -10.22 16.11
CA PHE A 333 -13.69 -9.23 15.78
C PHE A 333 -12.91 -9.62 14.52
N ILE A 334 -12.47 -10.88 14.40
CA ILE A 334 -11.73 -11.38 13.22
C ILE A 334 -12.58 -11.27 11.95
N ILE A 335 -13.86 -11.63 12.01
CA ILE A 335 -14.78 -11.51 10.89
C ILE A 335 -14.94 -10.04 10.47
N MET A 336 -15.16 -9.15 11.45
CA MET A 336 -15.32 -7.72 11.19
C MET A 336 -14.06 -7.07 10.67
N MET A 337 -12.88 -7.44 11.22
CA MET A 337 -11.57 -7.00 10.76
C MET A 337 -11.30 -7.48 9.32
N GLY A 338 -11.67 -8.74 9.02
CA GLY A 338 -11.58 -9.28 7.66
C GLY A 338 -12.48 -8.52 6.67
N LEU A 339 -13.70 -8.22 7.06
CA LEU A 339 -14.63 -7.41 6.25
C LEU A 339 -14.08 -5.99 6.04
N TRP A 340 -13.61 -5.33 7.09
CA TRP A 340 -12.98 -4.03 7.03
C TRP A 340 -11.76 -4.02 6.09
N SER A 341 -10.88 -5.00 6.22
CA SER A 341 -9.72 -5.16 5.34
C SER A 341 -10.11 -5.40 3.88
N MET A 342 -11.04 -6.33 3.63
CA MET A 342 -11.53 -6.66 2.30
C MET A 342 -12.09 -5.42 1.58
N LEU A 343 -12.92 -4.65 2.26
CA LEU A 343 -13.54 -3.45 1.70
C LEU A 343 -12.54 -2.31 1.50
N SER A 344 -11.48 -2.21 2.32
CA SER A 344 -10.44 -1.18 2.18
C SER A 344 -9.68 -1.28 0.85
N TRP A 345 -9.56 -2.48 0.29
CA TRP A 345 -8.92 -2.73 -1.00
C TRP A 345 -9.92 -2.83 -2.15
N ALA A 346 -11.17 -3.21 -1.86
CA ALA A 346 -12.21 -3.32 -2.88
C ALA A 346 -12.55 -1.98 -3.56
N ILE A 347 -12.35 -0.86 -2.88
CA ILE A 347 -12.65 0.46 -3.45
C ILE A 347 -11.71 0.83 -4.60
N SER A 348 -10.45 0.38 -4.57
CA SER A 348 -9.42 0.84 -5.51
C SER A 348 -9.74 0.55 -6.98
N PRO A 349 -10.12 -0.68 -7.41
CA PRO A 349 -10.48 -0.93 -8.80
C PRO A 349 -11.69 -0.10 -9.26
N ALA A 350 -12.72 0.00 -8.43
CA ALA A 350 -13.92 0.76 -8.74
C ALA A 350 -13.61 2.26 -8.91
N GLN A 351 -12.78 2.81 -8.04
CA GLN A 351 -12.36 4.22 -8.09
C GLN A 351 -11.49 4.52 -9.30
N GLN A 352 -10.55 3.63 -9.63
CA GLN A 352 -9.71 3.79 -10.82
C GLN A 352 -10.52 3.73 -12.11
N ASN A 353 -11.45 2.77 -12.23
CA ASN A 353 -12.36 2.71 -13.37
C ASN A 353 -13.21 3.97 -13.48
N TYR A 354 -13.74 4.47 -12.35
CA TYR A 354 -14.51 5.71 -12.34
C TYR A 354 -13.70 6.93 -12.83
N LEU A 355 -12.45 7.05 -12.42
CA LEU A 355 -11.56 8.12 -12.88
C LEU A 355 -11.28 8.03 -14.39
N ILE A 356 -11.14 6.81 -14.94
CA ILE A 356 -11.00 6.59 -16.39
C ILE A 356 -12.29 7.01 -17.12
N GLU A 357 -13.47 6.64 -16.60
CA GLU A 357 -14.77 7.00 -17.18
C GLU A 357 -15.00 8.49 -17.25
N ILE A 358 -14.63 9.25 -16.22
CA ILE A 358 -14.88 10.70 -16.15
C ILE A 358 -13.81 11.54 -16.84
N ALA A 359 -12.61 11.01 -17.04
CA ALA A 359 -11.48 11.72 -17.65
C ALA A 359 -10.64 10.80 -18.57
N PRO A 360 -11.22 10.24 -19.65
CA PRO A 360 -10.53 9.25 -20.49
C PRO A 360 -9.28 9.81 -21.17
N GLU A 361 -9.27 11.09 -21.57
CA GLU A 361 -8.14 11.74 -22.23
C GLU A 361 -6.92 11.92 -21.31
N SER A 362 -7.17 12.00 -20.00
CA SER A 362 -6.14 12.19 -18.97
C SER A 362 -6.09 11.03 -17.97
N ALA A 363 -6.59 9.85 -18.33
CA ALA A 363 -6.74 8.70 -17.42
C ALA A 363 -5.45 8.35 -16.67
N GLY A 364 -4.31 8.27 -17.35
CA GLY A 364 -3.01 8.00 -16.73
C GLY A 364 -2.58 9.07 -15.73
N ILE A 365 -2.88 10.35 -16.01
CA ILE A 365 -2.62 11.45 -15.08
C ILE A 365 -3.50 11.31 -13.84
N GLN A 366 -4.80 11.02 -14.04
CA GLN A 366 -5.74 10.88 -12.94
C GLN A 366 -5.38 9.71 -12.02
N GLN A 367 -4.88 8.61 -12.56
CA GLN A 367 -4.37 7.50 -11.76
C GLN A 367 -3.12 7.87 -10.95
N GLY A 368 -2.18 8.63 -11.55
CA GLY A 368 -1.02 9.15 -10.84
C GLY A 368 -1.39 10.10 -9.70
N LEU A 369 -2.30 11.05 -9.96
CA LEU A 369 -2.82 11.98 -8.95
C LEU A 369 -3.63 11.26 -7.88
N ASN A 370 -4.37 10.20 -8.24
CA ASN A 370 -5.08 9.37 -7.28
C ASN A 370 -4.12 8.65 -6.33
N ASN A 371 -3.02 8.13 -6.84
CA ASN A 371 -1.98 7.55 -6.00
C ASN A 371 -1.41 8.58 -5.00
N SER A 372 -1.16 9.81 -5.45
CA SER A 372 -0.75 10.89 -4.54
C SER A 372 -1.83 11.23 -3.52
N ALA A 373 -3.10 11.29 -3.92
CA ALA A 373 -4.23 11.52 -3.02
C ALA A 373 -4.36 10.41 -1.96
N LEU A 374 -4.20 9.14 -2.35
CA LEU A 374 -4.19 8.00 -1.44
C LEU A 374 -3.09 8.15 -0.38
N HIS A 375 -1.85 8.44 -0.78
CA HIS A 375 -0.73 8.60 0.16
C HIS A 375 -0.86 9.84 1.05
N LEU A 376 -1.41 10.95 0.56
CA LEU A 376 -1.76 12.10 1.43
C LEU A 376 -2.84 11.72 2.44
N GLY A 377 -3.81 10.88 2.06
CA GLY A 377 -4.80 10.31 2.97
C GLY A 377 -4.17 9.43 4.04
N ILE A 378 -3.19 8.56 3.67
CA ILE A 378 -2.40 7.77 4.62
C ILE A 378 -1.69 8.69 5.63
N ALA A 379 -1.07 9.76 5.15
CA ALA A 379 -0.37 10.71 5.99
C ALA A 379 -1.29 11.41 6.99
N LEU A 380 -2.43 11.92 6.53
CA LEU A 380 -3.40 12.58 7.41
C LEU A 380 -4.00 11.57 8.40
N GLY A 381 -4.37 10.37 7.96
CA GLY A 381 -4.94 9.33 8.81
C GLY A 381 -4.00 8.90 9.93
N SER A 382 -2.73 8.64 9.62
CA SER A 382 -1.74 8.27 10.64
C SER A 382 -1.47 9.42 11.63
N THR A 383 -1.47 10.68 11.17
CA THR A 383 -1.33 11.85 12.05
C THR A 383 -2.55 11.97 12.98
N VAL A 384 -3.75 11.91 12.43
CA VAL A 384 -5.00 12.00 13.22
C VAL A 384 -5.09 10.87 14.24
N GLY A 385 -4.79 9.63 13.82
CA GLY A 385 -4.79 8.48 14.72
C GLY A 385 -3.80 8.62 15.87
N GLY A 386 -2.60 9.18 15.62
CA GLY A 386 -1.61 9.49 16.65
C GLY A 386 -2.11 10.52 17.65
N VAL A 387 -2.73 11.60 17.19
CA VAL A 387 -3.32 12.64 18.07
C VAL A 387 -4.46 12.05 18.92
N VAL A 388 -5.29 11.18 18.36
CA VAL A 388 -6.38 10.53 19.11
C VAL A 388 -5.82 9.66 20.23
N ILE A 389 -4.79 8.85 19.94
CA ILE A 389 -4.16 8.00 20.97
C ILE A 389 -3.52 8.84 22.07
N GLU A 390 -2.83 9.92 21.72
CA GLU A 390 -2.15 10.78 22.68
C GLU A 390 -3.11 11.50 23.63
N LYS A 391 -4.29 11.90 23.10
CA LYS A 391 -5.29 12.67 23.88
C LYS A 391 -6.37 11.80 24.53
N SER A 392 -6.49 10.53 24.12
CA SER A 392 -7.59 9.68 24.56
C SER A 392 -7.18 8.20 24.56
N SER A 393 -7.75 7.39 23.68
CA SER A 393 -7.48 5.95 23.57
C SER A 393 -7.55 5.50 22.12
N VAL A 394 -6.75 4.46 21.80
CA VAL A 394 -6.69 3.85 20.46
C VAL A 394 -8.06 3.33 19.97
N ILE A 395 -8.99 3.00 20.88
CA ILE A 395 -10.32 2.52 20.54
C ILE A 395 -11.13 3.58 19.75
N TYR A 396 -10.90 4.87 20.02
CA TYR A 396 -11.58 5.96 19.34
C TYR A 396 -11.12 6.18 17.90
N ASN A 397 -9.96 5.63 17.54
CA ASN A 397 -9.45 5.71 16.16
C ASN A 397 -10.43 5.17 15.13
N ALA A 398 -11.19 4.12 15.47
CA ALA A 398 -12.20 3.56 14.57
C ALA A 398 -13.36 4.56 14.32
N TRP A 399 -13.84 5.23 15.35
CA TRP A 399 -14.96 6.19 15.22
C TRP A 399 -14.53 7.47 14.53
N VAL A 400 -13.35 8.00 14.87
CA VAL A 400 -12.77 9.18 14.21
C VAL A 400 -12.50 8.86 12.73
N GLY A 401 -11.94 7.68 12.44
CA GLY A 401 -11.76 7.18 11.08
C GLY A 401 -13.10 7.09 10.33
N GLY A 402 -14.16 6.58 11.00
CA GLY A 402 -15.50 6.49 10.44
C GLY A 402 -16.08 7.84 10.00
N VAL A 403 -15.76 8.93 10.71
CA VAL A 403 -16.19 10.29 10.30
C VAL A 403 -15.59 10.66 8.94
N PHE A 404 -14.29 10.39 8.71
CA PHE A 404 -13.67 10.64 7.41
C PHE A 404 -14.27 9.77 6.30
N ILE A 405 -14.70 8.54 6.61
CA ILE A 405 -15.40 7.67 5.65
C ILE A 405 -16.77 8.26 5.26
N ILE A 406 -17.49 8.85 6.20
CA ILE A 406 -18.75 9.58 5.89
C ILE A 406 -18.45 10.77 4.98
N LEU A 407 -17.41 11.54 5.25
CA LEU A 407 -16.99 12.65 4.38
C LEU A 407 -16.59 12.15 2.99
N ALA A 408 -15.91 11.00 2.90
CA ALA A 408 -15.59 10.36 1.62
C ALA A 408 -16.86 9.96 0.85
N LEU A 409 -17.89 9.45 1.54
CA LEU A 409 -19.17 9.13 0.94
C LEU A 409 -19.86 10.37 0.34
N LEU A 410 -19.86 11.49 1.08
CA LEU A 410 -20.42 12.75 0.60
C LEU A 410 -19.68 13.25 -0.65
N CYS A 411 -18.35 13.19 -0.67
CA CYS A 411 -17.54 13.52 -1.84
C CYS A 411 -17.85 12.60 -3.03
N ALA A 412 -18.00 11.29 -2.79
CA ALA A 412 -18.35 10.32 -3.83
C ALA A 412 -19.73 10.62 -4.44
N ILE A 413 -20.74 10.84 -3.59
CA ILE A 413 -22.10 11.21 -4.03
C ILE A 413 -22.06 12.50 -4.86
N PHE A 414 -21.37 13.54 -4.38
CA PHE A 414 -21.23 14.80 -5.12
C PHE A 414 -20.57 14.58 -6.48
N SER A 415 -19.47 13.84 -6.56
CA SER A 415 -18.79 13.55 -7.82
C SER A 415 -19.70 12.78 -8.79
N ILE A 416 -20.43 11.77 -8.31
CA ILE A 416 -21.26 10.90 -9.14
C ILE A 416 -22.51 11.60 -9.65
N THR A 417 -23.15 12.44 -8.83
CA THR A 417 -24.39 13.14 -9.17
C THR A 417 -24.16 14.36 -10.05
N ARG A 418 -22.96 14.95 -10.03
CA ARG A 418 -22.63 16.10 -10.84
C ARG A 418 -22.47 15.74 -12.32
N GLY A 419 -23.20 16.42 -13.21
CA GLY A 419 -22.99 16.37 -14.66
C GLY A 419 -21.58 16.83 -15.05
N ARG A 420 -21.07 16.36 -16.19
CA ARG A 420 -19.80 16.85 -16.76
C ARG A 420 -19.99 18.34 -17.05
N SER A 421 -19.14 19.22 -16.51
CA SER A 421 -19.21 20.65 -16.81
C SER A 421 -18.93 20.83 -18.31
N ASN A 422 -19.92 21.28 -19.08
CA ASN A 422 -19.83 21.56 -20.50
C ASN A 422 -18.87 22.75 -20.75
N GLN A 423 -17.58 22.53 -20.64
CA GLN A 423 -16.59 23.50 -21.21
C GLN A 423 -16.34 23.26 -22.71
N LEU A 424 -16.83 22.15 -23.30
CA LEU A 424 -16.70 21.82 -24.72
C LEU A 424 -17.78 22.46 -25.62
N THR A 425 -18.89 22.99 -25.05
CA THR A 425 -19.94 23.64 -25.83
C THR A 425 -19.64 25.10 -26.21
N LYS A 426 -18.49 25.67 -25.84
CA LYS A 426 -18.08 26.98 -26.27
C LYS A 426 -17.27 27.01 -27.58
N GLU A 427 -16.73 25.91 -28.03
CA GLU A 427 -16.01 25.84 -29.32
C GLU A 427 -16.91 25.45 -30.49
N GLU A 428 -18.04 24.77 -30.24
CA GLU A 428 -19.02 24.44 -31.29
C GLU A 428 -20.02 25.58 -31.61
N SER A 429 -20.02 26.67 -30.83
CA SER A 429 -20.88 27.84 -31.10
C SER A 429 -20.16 28.96 -31.85
N ILE A 430 -18.95 28.73 -32.37
CA ILE A 430 -18.14 29.70 -33.14
C ILE A 430 -17.77 29.12 -34.53
N ILE A 431 -18.53 28.14 -35.03
CA ILE A 431 -18.48 27.75 -36.46
C ILE A 431 -19.80 28.07 -37.11
#